data_4aca160a9493b3db1f2738d27ccbc5a8
#
_entry.id   4aca160a9493b3db1f2738d27ccbc5a8
#
_cell.length_a   1.000
_cell.length_b   1.000
_cell.length_c   1.000
_cell.angle_alpha   90.00
_cell.angle_beta   90.00
_cell.angle_gamma   90.00
#
_symmetry.space_group_name_H-M   'P 1'
#
loop_
_entity.id
_entity.type
_entity.pdbx_description
1 polymer ?
#
loop_
_entity_poly.entity_id
_entity_poly.type
_entity_poly.pdbx_seq_one_letter_code
_entity_poly.pdbx_strand_id
1 'polypeptide(L)'
;EALLKAGALQTAIFNSANFSSIATDAKGVMQIFNVGAERMLGYAAADVVNKITPADISDPEELIARAKALSAELCTSIAPGFEALVFKASRGIEDIYELTYIRKDGSRFPAVVSVTALRDAQNVIIGYLLIGTDNTARKQAEEALLKAGALQRAIFNSANFSSIATDAKGVIQIFNGGAERMLGYAAADVVNKITPAD
;
A
#
# COMPACT_ATOMS: atom_id res chain seq x y z
N GLU A 1 -12.12 -38.95 4.07
CA GLU A 1 -12.70 -37.86 4.89
C GLU A 1 -11.69 -36.73 5.12
N ALA A 2 -10.43 -37.01 5.48
CA ALA A 2 -9.37 -36.00 5.68
C ALA A 2 -9.04 -35.22 4.39
N LEU A 3 -8.98 -35.87 3.23
CA LEU A 3 -8.71 -35.22 1.94
C LEU A 3 -9.86 -34.29 1.52
N LEU A 4 -11.11 -34.71 1.77
CA LEU A 4 -12.28 -33.90 1.49
C LEU A 4 -12.34 -32.65 2.38
N LYS A 5 -11.98 -32.78 3.66
CA LYS A 5 -11.89 -31.64 4.59
C LYS A 5 -10.76 -30.68 4.20
N ALA A 6 -9.60 -31.20 3.81
CA ALA A 6 -8.48 -30.39 3.35
C ALA A 6 -8.84 -29.60 2.07
N GLY A 7 -9.49 -30.23 1.09
CA GLY A 7 -9.96 -29.59 -0.13
C GLY A 7 -11.02 -28.52 0.13
N ALA A 8 -11.98 -28.79 1.03
CA ALA A 8 -13.01 -27.81 1.39
C ALA A 8 -12.39 -26.59 2.12
N LEU A 9 -11.45 -26.81 3.03
CA LEU A 9 -10.73 -25.72 3.71
C LEU A 9 -9.90 -24.89 2.73
N GLN A 10 -9.18 -25.55 1.83
CA GLN A 10 -8.39 -24.87 0.80
C GLN A 10 -9.27 -24.02 -0.12
N THR A 11 -10.42 -24.56 -0.54
CA THR A 11 -11.42 -23.83 -1.33
C THR A 11 -12.01 -22.64 -0.56
N ALA A 12 -12.31 -22.80 0.74
CA ALA A 12 -12.84 -21.73 1.57
C ALA A 12 -11.82 -20.59 1.78
N ILE A 13 -10.56 -20.92 2.03
CA ILE A 13 -9.47 -19.96 2.14
C ILE A 13 -9.30 -19.21 0.81
N PHE A 14 -9.22 -19.96 -0.29
CA PHE A 14 -9.03 -19.40 -1.61
C PHE A 14 -10.20 -18.48 -2.03
N ASN A 15 -11.43 -18.85 -1.70
CA ASN A 15 -12.63 -18.05 -2.00
C ASN A 15 -12.96 -17.00 -0.92
N SER A 16 -12.02 -16.69 -0.03
CA SER A 16 -12.18 -15.58 0.90
C SER A 16 -12.48 -14.27 0.13
N ALA A 17 -13.48 -13.53 0.59
CA ALA A 17 -13.89 -12.28 -0.03
C ALA A 17 -12.94 -11.10 0.30
N ASN A 18 -12.01 -11.28 1.23
CA ASN A 18 -11.19 -10.21 1.79
C ASN A 18 -9.92 -9.92 0.99
N PHE A 19 -9.57 -10.76 0.04
CA PHE A 19 -8.42 -10.57 -0.84
C PHE A 19 -8.69 -11.11 -2.24
N SER A 20 -8.09 -10.48 -3.23
CA SER A 20 -8.03 -11.03 -4.59
C SER A 20 -6.91 -12.06 -4.66
N SER A 21 -7.20 -13.22 -5.25
CA SER A 21 -6.21 -14.24 -5.56
C SER A 21 -6.28 -14.52 -7.05
N ILE A 22 -5.21 -14.15 -7.75
CA ILE A 22 -5.09 -14.24 -9.19
C ILE A 22 -3.87 -15.09 -9.48
N ALA A 23 -4.07 -16.25 -10.15
CA ALA A 23 -2.94 -17.03 -10.64
C ALA A 23 -2.85 -16.91 -12.16
N THR A 24 -1.63 -16.85 -12.67
CA THR A 24 -1.34 -16.76 -14.10
C THR A 24 -0.53 -17.96 -14.56
N ASP A 25 -0.47 -18.15 -15.87
CA ASP A 25 0.58 -18.97 -16.48
C ASP A 25 1.94 -18.21 -16.51
N ALA A 26 2.97 -18.84 -17.04
CA ALA A 26 4.31 -18.23 -17.14
C ALA A 26 4.36 -17.00 -18.06
N LYS A 27 3.38 -16.84 -18.96
CA LYS A 27 3.25 -15.69 -19.88
C LYS A 27 2.43 -14.54 -19.27
N GLY A 28 1.83 -14.76 -18.10
CA GLY A 28 1.03 -13.76 -17.40
C GLY A 28 -0.46 -13.83 -17.69
N VAL A 29 -0.93 -14.77 -18.50
CA VAL A 29 -2.36 -14.91 -18.75
C VAL A 29 -3.04 -15.48 -17.52
N MET A 30 -4.08 -14.80 -17.03
CA MET A 30 -4.84 -15.24 -15.84
C MET A 30 -5.45 -16.62 -16.05
N GLN A 31 -5.18 -17.55 -15.14
CA GLN A 31 -5.73 -18.90 -15.12
C GLN A 31 -6.76 -19.09 -14.00
N ILE A 32 -6.58 -18.35 -12.92
CA ILE A 32 -7.44 -18.39 -11.74
C ILE A 32 -7.76 -16.96 -11.32
N PHE A 33 -9.03 -16.75 -10.99
CA PHE A 33 -9.57 -15.48 -10.51
C PHE A 33 -10.61 -15.81 -9.44
N ASN A 34 -10.31 -15.60 -8.16
CA ASN A 34 -11.17 -16.02 -7.07
C ASN A 34 -12.38 -15.09 -6.87
N VAL A 35 -13.33 -15.52 -6.05
CA VAL A 35 -14.54 -14.73 -5.71
C VAL A 35 -14.17 -13.38 -5.07
N GLY A 36 -13.07 -13.33 -4.30
CA GLY A 36 -12.56 -12.06 -3.75
C GLY A 36 -12.13 -11.08 -4.84
N ALA A 37 -11.46 -11.58 -5.87
CA ALA A 37 -11.07 -10.77 -7.03
C ALA A 37 -12.29 -10.29 -7.82
N GLU A 38 -13.30 -11.15 -8.04
CA GLU A 38 -14.54 -10.76 -8.70
C GLU A 38 -15.25 -9.60 -7.97
N ARG A 39 -15.39 -9.72 -6.65
CA ARG A 39 -16.02 -8.68 -5.82
C ARG A 39 -15.23 -7.39 -5.78
N MET A 40 -13.91 -7.49 -5.65
CA MET A 40 -13.01 -6.34 -5.51
C MET A 40 -12.87 -5.57 -6.83
N LEU A 41 -12.77 -6.28 -7.95
CA LEU A 41 -12.46 -5.71 -9.26
C LEU A 41 -13.69 -5.56 -10.17
N GLY A 42 -14.81 -6.22 -9.85
CA GLY A 42 -16.07 -6.11 -10.61
C GLY A 42 -16.08 -6.89 -11.92
N TYR A 43 -15.07 -7.70 -12.21
CA TYR A 43 -15.06 -8.62 -13.36
C TYR A 43 -15.59 -9.98 -12.93
N ALA A 44 -16.31 -10.66 -13.80
CA ALA A 44 -16.55 -12.09 -13.63
C ALA A 44 -15.30 -12.88 -14.05
N ALA A 45 -15.00 -13.99 -13.38
CA ALA A 45 -13.85 -14.82 -13.74
C ALA A 45 -13.91 -15.27 -15.22
N ALA A 46 -15.10 -15.58 -15.74
CA ALA A 46 -15.31 -15.93 -17.15
C ALA A 46 -14.91 -14.82 -18.14
N ASP A 47 -14.89 -13.56 -17.71
CA ASP A 47 -14.53 -12.43 -18.56
C ASP A 47 -13.01 -12.23 -18.67
N VAL A 48 -12.24 -12.70 -17.69
CA VAL A 48 -10.81 -12.41 -17.54
C VAL A 48 -9.90 -13.65 -17.67
N VAL A 49 -10.36 -14.82 -17.22
CA VAL A 49 -9.59 -16.08 -17.27
C VAL A 49 -9.33 -16.48 -18.72
N ASN A 50 -8.07 -16.85 -19.03
CA ASN A 50 -7.54 -17.14 -20.37
C ASN A 50 -7.62 -15.97 -21.37
N LYS A 51 -7.82 -14.72 -20.93
CA LYS A 51 -8.02 -13.59 -21.83
C LYS A 51 -7.10 -12.42 -21.58
N ILE A 52 -6.88 -12.05 -20.30
CA ILE A 52 -6.10 -10.87 -19.93
C ILE A 52 -5.02 -11.20 -18.91
N THR A 53 -4.16 -10.23 -18.63
CA THR A 53 -3.08 -10.30 -17.66
C THR A 53 -3.37 -9.38 -16.46
N PRO A 54 -2.72 -9.53 -15.30
CA PRO A 54 -2.83 -8.58 -14.20
C PRO A 54 -2.42 -7.15 -14.54
N ALA A 55 -1.62 -6.95 -15.59
CA ALA A 55 -1.27 -5.61 -16.04
C ALA A 55 -2.48 -4.85 -16.60
N ASP A 56 -3.46 -5.56 -17.20
CA ASP A 56 -4.65 -4.95 -17.80
C ASP A 56 -5.64 -4.37 -16.77
N ILE A 57 -5.52 -4.80 -15.52
CA ILE A 57 -6.32 -4.29 -14.37
C ILE A 57 -5.51 -3.37 -13.44
N SER A 58 -4.31 -2.99 -13.87
CA SER A 58 -3.38 -2.14 -13.10
C SER A 58 -3.20 -0.79 -13.80
N ASP A 59 -2.85 0.24 -13.04
CA ASP A 59 -2.56 1.55 -13.61
C ASP A 59 -1.32 1.49 -14.54
N PRO A 60 -1.44 1.83 -15.83
CA PRO A 60 -0.35 1.70 -16.77
C PRO A 60 0.81 2.67 -16.49
N GLU A 61 0.54 3.86 -15.93
CA GLU A 61 1.60 4.82 -15.61
C GLU A 61 2.44 4.32 -14.42
N GLU A 62 1.79 3.72 -13.43
CA GLU A 62 2.48 3.10 -12.29
C GLU A 62 3.32 1.89 -12.74
N LEU A 63 2.84 1.10 -13.70
CA LEU A 63 3.61 -0.01 -14.26
C LEU A 63 4.87 0.49 -15.01
N ILE A 64 4.76 1.57 -15.75
CA ILE A 64 5.90 2.21 -16.43
C ILE A 64 6.91 2.74 -15.39
N ALA A 65 6.42 3.45 -14.38
CA ALA A 65 7.26 3.98 -13.31
C ALA A 65 7.98 2.85 -12.54
N ARG A 66 7.26 1.76 -12.23
CA ARG A 66 7.81 0.58 -11.57
C ARG A 66 8.88 -0.11 -12.41
N ALA A 67 8.62 -0.33 -13.70
CA ALA A 67 9.61 -0.91 -14.63
C ALA A 67 10.90 -0.09 -14.65
N LYS A 68 10.77 1.24 -14.72
CA LYS A 68 11.91 2.16 -14.72
C LYS A 68 12.69 2.11 -13.40
N ALA A 69 11.99 2.13 -12.26
CA ALA A 69 12.62 2.04 -10.93
C ALA A 69 13.37 0.71 -10.75
N LEU A 70 12.74 -0.42 -11.07
CA LEU A 70 13.36 -1.73 -11.00
C LEU A 70 14.55 -1.89 -11.96
N SER A 71 14.44 -1.32 -13.17
CA SER A 71 15.54 -1.34 -14.14
C SER A 71 16.78 -0.60 -13.61
N ALA A 72 16.58 0.52 -12.93
CA ALA A 72 17.66 1.27 -12.28
C ALA A 72 18.23 0.53 -11.06
N GLU A 73 17.35 0.00 -10.19
CA GLU A 73 17.74 -0.74 -8.98
C GLU A 73 18.57 -2.00 -9.30
N LEU A 74 18.16 -2.74 -10.33
CA LEU A 74 18.72 -4.05 -10.65
C LEU A 74 19.69 -4.03 -11.84
N CYS A 75 20.00 -2.84 -12.36
CA CYS A 75 20.90 -2.63 -13.51
C CYS A 75 20.55 -3.53 -14.71
N THR A 76 19.25 -3.70 -14.99
CA THR A 76 18.75 -4.59 -16.05
C THR A 76 17.54 -3.95 -16.73
N SER A 77 17.36 -4.16 -18.02
CA SER A 77 16.17 -3.66 -18.72
C SER A 77 14.95 -4.50 -18.37
N ILE A 78 13.91 -3.86 -17.86
CA ILE A 78 12.63 -4.47 -17.48
C ILE A 78 11.52 -3.78 -18.26
N ALA A 79 10.74 -4.55 -19.01
CA ALA A 79 9.63 -4.00 -19.78
C ALA A 79 8.47 -3.59 -18.84
N PRO A 80 7.77 -2.49 -19.17
CA PRO A 80 6.54 -2.14 -18.45
C PRO A 80 5.45 -3.20 -18.71
N GLY A 81 4.49 -3.30 -17.75
CA GLY A 81 3.41 -4.27 -17.84
C GLY A 81 3.65 -5.47 -16.93
N PHE A 82 3.29 -6.66 -17.38
CA PHE A 82 3.34 -7.87 -16.56
C PHE A 82 4.73 -8.21 -16.03
N GLU A 83 5.77 -8.01 -16.83
CA GLU A 83 7.15 -8.26 -16.40
C GLU A 83 7.51 -7.43 -15.17
N ALA A 84 7.15 -6.15 -15.13
CA ALA A 84 7.39 -5.28 -13.98
C ALA A 84 6.67 -5.75 -12.71
N LEU A 85 5.54 -6.44 -12.84
CA LEU A 85 4.80 -6.99 -11.69
C LEU A 85 5.50 -8.20 -11.07
N VAL A 86 6.14 -9.05 -11.87
CA VAL A 86 6.63 -10.36 -11.43
C VAL A 86 8.15 -10.49 -11.40
N PHE A 87 8.88 -9.45 -11.78
CA PHE A 87 10.32 -9.52 -12.01
C PHE A 87 11.12 -10.01 -10.79
N LYS A 88 10.87 -9.44 -9.60
CA LYS A 88 11.53 -9.89 -8.36
C LYS A 88 11.14 -11.32 -7.99
N ALA A 89 9.85 -11.63 -8.07
CA ALA A 89 9.34 -12.97 -7.76
C ALA A 89 9.91 -14.04 -8.71
N SER A 90 10.13 -13.73 -9.98
CA SER A 90 10.76 -14.65 -10.93
C SER A 90 12.19 -15.04 -10.52
N ARG A 91 12.85 -14.21 -9.75
CA ARG A 91 14.21 -14.43 -9.20
C ARG A 91 14.21 -14.96 -7.77
N GLY A 92 13.05 -15.32 -7.24
CA GLY A 92 12.90 -15.81 -5.85
C GLY A 92 13.06 -14.73 -4.79
N ILE A 93 12.92 -13.46 -5.17
CA ILE A 93 12.94 -12.32 -4.25
C ILE A 93 11.49 -12.04 -3.86
N GLU A 94 11.23 -11.93 -2.55
CA GLU A 94 9.93 -11.52 -2.05
C GLU A 94 9.56 -10.14 -2.59
N ASP A 95 8.34 -10.01 -3.11
CA ASP A 95 7.88 -8.80 -3.76
C ASP A 95 6.48 -8.42 -3.27
N ILE A 96 6.43 -7.40 -2.42
CA ILE A 96 5.20 -6.79 -1.93
C ILE A 96 5.27 -5.30 -2.27
N TYR A 97 4.26 -4.80 -2.95
CA TYR A 97 4.22 -3.42 -3.38
C TYR A 97 2.80 -2.87 -3.42
N GLU A 98 2.69 -1.56 -3.38
CA GLU A 98 1.44 -0.86 -3.63
C GLU A 98 1.30 -0.53 -5.11
N LEU A 99 0.08 -0.64 -5.61
CA LEU A 99 -0.27 -0.17 -6.93
C LEU A 99 -1.78 0.12 -7.02
N THR A 100 -2.18 0.90 -7.99
CA THR A 100 -3.58 1.22 -8.24
C THR A 100 -4.21 0.17 -9.15
N TYR A 101 -5.25 -0.52 -8.63
CA TYR A 101 -6.11 -1.38 -9.43
C TYR A 101 -7.25 -0.60 -10.06
N ILE A 102 -7.65 -1.03 -11.26
CA ILE A 102 -8.74 -0.46 -12.05
C ILE A 102 -9.87 -1.48 -12.13
N ARG A 103 -11.06 -1.11 -11.63
CA ARG A 103 -12.24 -1.97 -11.70
C ARG A 103 -12.87 -1.96 -13.11
N LYS A 104 -13.76 -2.90 -13.37
CA LYS A 104 -14.50 -3.00 -14.63
C LYS A 104 -15.29 -1.72 -14.98
N ASP A 105 -15.76 -1.00 -13.98
CA ASP A 105 -16.46 0.29 -14.14
C ASP A 105 -15.52 1.49 -14.33
N GLY A 106 -14.21 1.26 -14.39
CA GLY A 106 -13.19 2.29 -14.52
C GLY A 106 -12.80 2.97 -13.20
N SER A 107 -13.45 2.67 -12.09
CA SER A 107 -13.05 3.21 -10.78
C SER A 107 -11.71 2.63 -10.36
N ARG A 108 -10.96 3.40 -9.54
CA ARG A 108 -9.59 3.08 -9.14
C ARG A 108 -9.50 2.98 -7.62
N PHE A 109 -8.67 2.10 -7.12
CA PHE A 109 -8.38 1.98 -5.70
C PHE A 109 -6.95 1.52 -5.46
N PRO A 110 -6.32 1.95 -4.34
CA PRO A 110 -5.00 1.49 -3.96
C PRO A 110 -5.06 0.04 -3.48
N ALA A 111 -4.19 -0.81 -4.00
CA ALA A 111 -4.03 -2.18 -3.58
C ALA A 111 -2.62 -2.46 -3.09
N VAL A 112 -2.48 -3.32 -2.10
CA VAL A 112 -1.19 -3.94 -1.74
C VAL A 112 -1.18 -5.32 -2.37
N VAL A 113 -0.15 -5.59 -3.18
CA VAL A 113 -0.02 -6.82 -3.96
C VAL A 113 1.23 -7.57 -3.53
N SER A 114 1.05 -8.85 -3.19
CA SER A 114 2.14 -9.80 -2.96
C SER A 114 2.22 -10.77 -4.13
N VAL A 115 3.43 -10.99 -4.65
CA VAL A 115 3.66 -11.83 -5.83
C VAL A 115 4.59 -12.98 -5.50
N THR A 116 4.18 -14.19 -5.87
CA THR A 116 4.95 -15.42 -5.70
C THR A 116 5.03 -16.18 -7.02
N ALA A 117 6.24 -16.61 -7.41
CA ALA A 117 6.41 -17.48 -8.57
C ALA A 117 6.00 -18.92 -8.23
N LEU A 118 5.17 -19.51 -9.08
CA LEU A 118 4.78 -20.91 -9.01
C LEU A 118 5.78 -21.73 -9.82
N ARG A 119 6.34 -22.78 -9.20
CA ARG A 119 7.37 -23.61 -9.82
C ARG A 119 6.96 -25.08 -9.81
N ASP A 120 7.36 -25.78 -10.84
CA ASP A 120 7.21 -27.24 -10.92
C ASP A 120 8.30 -27.99 -10.09
N ALA A 121 8.25 -29.32 -10.14
CA ALA A 121 9.21 -30.18 -9.45
C ALA A 121 10.66 -30.04 -9.96
N GLN A 122 10.85 -29.50 -11.14
CA GLN A 122 12.14 -29.19 -11.78
C GLN A 122 12.59 -27.76 -11.51
N ASN A 123 11.87 -27.01 -10.66
CA ASN A 123 12.13 -25.62 -10.32
C ASN A 123 11.92 -24.64 -11.49
N VAL A 124 11.20 -25.06 -12.54
CA VAL A 124 10.83 -24.19 -13.66
C VAL A 124 9.58 -23.38 -13.29
N ILE A 125 9.58 -22.09 -13.64
CA ILE A 125 8.41 -21.24 -13.39
C ILE A 125 7.28 -21.66 -14.33
N ILE A 126 6.16 -22.07 -13.76
CA ILE A 126 4.94 -22.46 -14.46
C ILE A 126 3.86 -21.36 -14.41
N GLY A 127 4.07 -20.34 -13.59
CA GLY A 127 3.13 -19.23 -13.43
C GLY A 127 3.46 -18.37 -12.22
N TYR A 128 2.52 -17.51 -11.87
CA TYR A 128 2.63 -16.59 -10.72
C TYR A 128 1.31 -16.52 -9.97
N LEU A 129 1.40 -16.38 -8.67
CA LEU A 129 0.27 -16.09 -7.78
C LEU A 129 0.41 -14.64 -7.30
N LEU A 130 -0.62 -13.85 -7.54
CA LEU A 130 -0.75 -12.47 -7.07
C LEU A 130 -1.89 -12.41 -6.05
N ILE A 131 -1.58 -11.99 -4.84
CA ILE A 131 -2.57 -11.75 -3.79
C ILE A 131 -2.66 -10.25 -3.58
N GLY A 132 -3.84 -9.69 -3.81
CA GLY A 132 -4.11 -8.26 -3.67
C GLY A 132 -5.12 -7.98 -2.57
N THR A 133 -4.87 -6.95 -1.77
CA THR A 133 -5.80 -6.44 -0.76
C THR A 133 -6.12 -4.98 -1.03
N ASP A 134 -7.39 -4.59 -0.85
CA ASP A 134 -7.82 -3.20 -0.95
C ASP A 134 -7.27 -2.40 0.24
N ASN A 135 -6.46 -1.40 -0.04
CA ASN A 135 -5.78 -0.55 0.94
C ASN A 135 -6.51 0.80 1.17
N THR A 136 -7.71 0.96 0.61
CA THR A 136 -8.46 2.23 0.65
C THR A 136 -8.72 2.69 2.08
N ALA A 137 -9.26 1.82 2.92
CA ALA A 137 -9.60 2.17 4.30
C ALA A 137 -8.38 2.61 5.11
N ARG A 138 -7.25 1.93 4.94
CA ARG A 138 -5.99 2.28 5.61
C ARG A 138 -5.49 3.65 5.15
N LYS A 139 -5.45 3.91 3.83
CA LYS A 139 -5.01 5.21 3.29
C LYS A 139 -5.93 6.36 3.71
N GLN A 140 -7.23 6.13 3.74
CA GLN A 140 -8.18 7.13 4.23
C GLN A 140 -7.98 7.45 5.72
N ALA A 141 -7.75 6.44 6.56
CA ALA A 141 -7.47 6.64 7.97
C ALA A 141 -6.15 7.40 8.20
N GLU A 142 -5.11 7.06 7.45
CA GLU A 142 -3.81 7.75 7.50
C GLU A 142 -3.92 9.21 7.07
N GLU A 143 -4.63 9.47 5.97
CA GLU A 143 -4.88 10.83 5.48
C GLU A 143 -5.72 11.66 6.47
N ALA A 144 -6.75 11.07 7.08
CA ALA A 144 -7.56 11.72 8.11
C ALA A 144 -6.72 12.09 9.33
N LEU A 145 -5.83 11.21 9.76
CA LEU A 145 -4.91 11.47 10.88
C LEU A 145 -3.94 12.61 10.57
N LEU A 146 -3.36 12.63 9.37
CA LEU A 146 -2.48 13.71 8.91
C LEU A 146 -3.22 15.05 8.85
N LYS A 147 -4.44 15.08 8.31
CA LYS A 147 -5.29 16.27 8.28
C LYS A 147 -5.64 16.78 9.67
N ALA A 148 -6.02 15.87 10.58
CA ALA A 148 -6.32 16.23 11.97
C ALA A 148 -5.09 16.81 12.69
N GLY A 149 -3.93 16.21 12.51
CA GLY A 149 -2.66 16.71 13.06
C GLY A 149 -2.23 18.06 12.48
N ALA A 150 -2.48 18.30 11.18
CA ALA A 150 -2.20 19.59 10.56
C ALA A 150 -3.14 20.69 11.07
N LEU A 151 -4.44 20.39 11.19
CA LEU A 151 -5.42 21.30 11.74
C LEU A 151 -5.12 21.65 13.21
N GLN A 152 -4.82 20.64 14.03
CA GLN A 152 -4.44 20.85 15.43
C GLN A 152 -3.21 21.76 15.55
N ARG A 153 -2.17 21.55 14.71
CA ARG A 153 -0.99 22.45 14.68
C ARG A 153 -1.33 23.85 14.23
N ALA A 154 -2.20 24.00 13.22
CA ALA A 154 -2.63 25.33 12.74
C ALA A 154 -3.39 26.11 13.83
N ILE A 155 -4.32 25.46 14.55
CA ILE A 155 -5.05 26.04 15.67
C ILE A 155 -4.06 26.40 16.79
N PHE A 156 -3.19 25.46 17.17
CA PHE A 156 -2.21 25.64 18.23
C PHE A 156 -1.24 26.79 17.97
N ASN A 157 -0.83 26.98 16.70
CA ASN A 157 0.07 28.05 16.29
C ASN A 157 -0.65 29.34 15.84
N SER A 158 -1.97 29.41 16.04
CA SER A 158 -2.72 30.64 15.69
C SER A 158 -2.19 31.84 16.49
N ALA A 159 -2.29 33.03 15.85
CA ALA A 159 -1.74 34.27 16.43
C ALA A 159 -2.44 34.76 17.69
N ASN A 160 -3.61 34.22 18.03
CA ASN A 160 -4.54 34.84 18.95
C ASN A 160 -4.39 34.42 20.41
N PHE A 161 -3.53 33.45 20.73
CA PHE A 161 -3.23 33.02 22.09
C PHE A 161 -1.84 32.44 22.22
N SER A 162 -1.21 32.68 23.39
CA SER A 162 0.00 31.98 23.78
C SER A 162 -0.37 30.66 24.45
N SER A 163 0.32 29.57 24.08
CA SER A 163 0.23 28.28 24.75
C SER A 163 1.60 27.84 25.18
N ILE A 164 1.75 27.68 26.49
CA ILE A 164 3.01 27.26 27.12
C ILE A 164 2.67 26.08 28.01
N ALA A 165 3.36 24.98 27.87
CA ALA A 165 3.25 23.84 28.76
C ALA A 165 4.63 23.48 29.32
N THR A 166 4.65 23.06 30.58
CA THR A 166 5.89 22.70 31.29
C THR A 166 5.85 21.23 31.72
N ASP A 167 7.01 20.68 32.00
CA ASP A 167 7.12 19.42 32.74
C ASP A 167 6.83 19.61 34.25
N ALA A 168 6.92 18.53 35.04
CA ALA A 168 6.71 18.55 36.48
C ALA A 168 7.75 19.39 37.25
N LYS A 169 8.88 19.74 36.60
CA LYS A 169 9.92 20.60 37.16
C LYS A 169 9.76 22.07 36.77
N GLY A 170 8.72 22.39 35.98
CA GLY A 170 8.46 23.71 35.46
C GLY A 170 9.20 24.07 34.17
N VAL A 171 10.02 23.18 33.61
CA VAL A 171 10.74 23.47 32.37
C VAL A 171 9.80 23.45 31.17
N ILE A 172 9.86 24.50 30.35
CA ILE A 172 9.00 24.65 29.17
C ILE A 172 9.24 23.51 28.18
N GLN A 173 8.18 22.78 27.86
CA GLN A 173 8.18 21.69 26.89
C GLN A 173 7.48 22.09 25.61
N ILE A 174 6.52 23.02 25.68
CA ILE A 174 5.72 23.49 24.56
C ILE A 174 5.71 25.02 24.63
N PHE A 175 5.96 25.65 23.48
CA PHE A 175 5.89 27.10 23.29
C PHE A 175 5.39 27.35 21.87
N ASN A 176 4.13 27.77 21.71
CA ASN A 176 3.51 27.87 20.41
C ASN A 176 3.89 29.19 19.69
N GLY A 177 3.59 29.24 18.38
CA GLY A 177 3.86 30.45 17.60
C GLY A 177 3.10 31.70 18.06
N GLY A 178 1.99 31.54 18.81
CA GLY A 178 1.33 32.65 19.51
C GLY A 178 2.17 33.19 20.68
N ALA A 179 2.77 32.30 21.47
CA ALA A 179 3.69 32.68 22.52
C ALA A 179 4.94 33.39 21.97
N GLU A 180 5.52 32.86 20.87
CA GLU A 180 6.67 33.52 20.21
C GLU A 180 6.35 34.94 19.82
N ARG A 181 5.21 35.17 19.19
CA ARG A 181 4.80 36.53 18.75
C ARG A 181 4.46 37.47 19.92
N MET A 182 3.84 36.93 20.99
CA MET A 182 3.43 37.76 22.12
C MET A 182 4.59 38.09 23.06
N LEU A 183 5.50 37.13 23.25
CA LEU A 183 6.59 37.25 24.25
C LEU A 183 7.94 37.60 23.62
N GLY A 184 8.08 37.46 22.30
CA GLY A 184 9.30 37.82 21.57
C GLY A 184 10.45 36.81 21.65
N TYR A 185 10.22 35.64 22.26
CA TYR A 185 11.21 34.56 22.32
C TYR A 185 10.95 33.55 21.22
N ALA A 186 12.00 32.98 20.64
CA ALA A 186 11.84 31.84 19.76
C ALA A 186 11.67 30.55 20.60
N ALA A 187 10.80 29.62 20.17
CA ALA A 187 10.60 28.36 20.84
C ALA A 187 11.91 27.57 21.04
N ALA A 188 12.81 27.63 20.04
CA ALA A 188 14.12 27.02 20.11
C ALA A 188 15.00 27.52 21.25
N ASP A 189 14.75 28.74 21.74
CA ASP A 189 15.56 29.36 22.80
C ASP A 189 15.02 29.04 24.21
N VAL A 190 13.76 28.67 24.33
CA VAL A 190 13.09 28.47 25.62
C VAL A 190 12.72 27.02 25.92
N VAL A 191 12.36 26.21 24.89
CA VAL A 191 11.95 24.81 25.07
C VAL A 191 13.10 23.96 25.58
N ASN A 192 12.87 23.18 26.64
CA ASN A 192 13.83 22.36 27.36
C ASN A 192 15.00 23.15 27.98
N LYS A 193 14.88 24.48 28.14
CA LYS A 193 15.99 25.32 28.63
C LYS A 193 15.62 26.17 29.85
N ILE A 194 14.47 26.77 29.86
CA ILE A 194 14.05 27.71 30.90
C ILE A 194 12.66 27.36 31.47
N THR A 195 12.32 28.02 32.55
CA THR A 195 10.97 28.02 33.15
C THR A 195 10.20 29.28 32.77
N PRO A 196 8.85 29.34 32.89
CA PRO A 196 8.10 30.56 32.66
C PRO A 196 8.42 31.69 33.67
N ALA A 197 9.17 31.40 34.70
CA ALA A 197 9.56 32.37 35.74
C ALA A 197 10.90 33.09 35.35
N ASP A 198 11.65 32.53 34.42
CA ASP A 198 12.89 33.12 33.92
C ASP A 198 12.60 34.16 32.83
#